data_59e5ff5a955d5f48e6fba2ff7cc2f264
#
_entry.id   59e5ff5a955d5f48e6fba2ff7cc2f264
#
_cell.length_a   1.000
_cell.length_b   1.000
_cell.length_c   1.000
_cell.angle_alpha   90.00
_cell.angle_beta   90.00
_cell.angle_gamma   90.00
#
_symmetry.space_group_name_H-M   'P 1'
#
loop_
_entity.id
_entity.type
_entity.pdbx_description
1 polymer ?
#
loop_
_entity_poly.entity_id
_entity_poly.type
_entity_poly.pdbx_seq_one_letter_code
_entity_poly.pdbx_strand_id
1 'polypeptide(L)'
;MKPFARHLNQLERREFLAGIAKLSLGVSILPEFVGHTDAAEGNAAVKGAVSTAKNIIFVYMAGGMPHVDTFDPKTDSEVKGQSSPLKTKTSGLQISNFLPALAKQTDKLAIIRSMSTKTGDHAGGNYLMHTAFKRRSGTSHPQLGSWAQHFLGRPSKSMPASVIVGGGNPGPGFFPPDHSPFPIGDPNKGIRDLLPKIDAKTFNNRITLARKFGGAFEERFPTGNVKAYSQFYDETVKFFDSSTVNAFDINKEPRAIRERYGESKFARGLLLARRLVEHNVRYVEVQLGGWDQMHNSLEAGQKKSAELDAPFAALLADLDSKGLLKETMVVLTTEFGRTPKISSRGGRNHFPKAFSAVLAGGGVNGGQFIGETDAKASNIKGEKFGPADLHTTIAHALGLPTEERIHGSGGRPFFVGNRGKVIQQAFS
;
A
#
# COMPACT_ATOMS: atom_id res chain seq x y z
N MET A 1 -21.03 42.27 20.67
CA MET A 1 -19.93 41.60 19.97
C MET A 1 -20.49 40.98 18.68
N LYS A 2 -20.19 41.54 17.51
CA LYS A 2 -20.59 40.98 16.21
C LYS A 2 -19.73 39.73 15.93
N PRO A 3 -20.30 38.63 15.46
CA PRO A 3 -19.56 37.37 15.32
C PRO A 3 -18.55 37.47 14.19
N PHE A 4 -17.30 37.28 14.58
CA PHE A 4 -16.09 37.26 13.72
C PHE A 4 -16.14 36.22 12.57
N ALA A 5 -17.11 35.32 12.62
CA ALA A 5 -17.20 34.16 11.72
C ALA A 5 -17.95 34.39 10.40
N ARG A 6 -18.43 35.61 10.09
CA ARG A 6 -19.26 35.83 8.89
C ARG A 6 -18.50 36.04 7.58
N HIS A 7 -17.18 36.20 7.62
CA HIS A 7 -16.38 36.57 6.44
C HIS A 7 -15.23 35.62 6.07
N LEU A 8 -15.08 34.48 6.79
CA LEU A 8 -14.08 33.49 6.40
C LEU A 8 -14.60 32.65 5.23
N ASN A 9 -13.83 32.60 4.14
CA ASN A 9 -14.12 31.72 3.02
C ASN A 9 -13.84 30.23 3.41
N GLN A 10 -14.17 29.28 2.54
CA GLN A 10 -14.00 27.84 2.87
C GLN A 10 -12.55 27.44 3.13
N LEU A 11 -11.58 28.10 2.47
CA LEU A 11 -10.14 27.85 2.63
C LEU A 11 -9.65 28.38 4.00
N GLU A 12 -10.00 29.59 4.36
CA GLU A 12 -9.63 30.20 5.66
C GLU A 12 -10.27 29.45 6.84
N ARG A 13 -11.46 28.89 6.68
CA ARG A 13 -12.11 28.03 7.68
C ARG A 13 -11.38 26.69 7.86
N ARG A 14 -10.86 26.10 6.78
CA ARG A 14 -10.04 24.89 6.82
C ARG A 14 -8.70 25.14 7.52
N GLU A 15 -8.03 26.22 7.19
CA GLU A 15 -6.76 26.62 7.80
C GLU A 15 -6.95 26.96 9.29
N PHE A 16 -8.04 27.58 9.67
CA PHE A 16 -8.38 27.86 11.05
C PHE A 16 -8.62 26.58 11.87
N LEU A 17 -9.40 25.62 11.34
CA LEU A 17 -9.63 24.32 12.00
C LEU A 17 -8.35 23.47 12.05
N ALA A 18 -7.57 23.47 10.98
CA ALA A 18 -6.26 22.83 10.94
C ALA A 18 -5.26 23.49 11.92
N GLY A 19 -5.32 24.80 12.05
CA GLY A 19 -4.55 25.59 13.00
C GLY A 19 -4.90 25.26 14.46
N ILE A 20 -6.20 25.15 14.79
CA ILE A 20 -6.65 24.75 16.12
C ILE A 20 -6.21 23.33 16.44
N ALA A 21 -6.34 22.37 15.51
CA ALA A 21 -5.89 21.00 15.72
C ALA A 21 -4.37 20.92 15.91
N LYS A 22 -3.58 21.64 15.12
CA LYS A 22 -2.12 21.74 15.29
C LYS A 22 -1.72 22.40 16.61
N LEU A 23 -2.38 23.48 16.99
CA LEU A 23 -2.08 24.23 18.22
C LEU A 23 -2.55 23.50 19.47
N SER A 24 -3.68 22.79 19.41
CA SER A 24 -4.26 22.12 20.58
C SER A 24 -3.63 20.77 20.88
N LEU A 25 -3.17 20.02 19.86
CA LEU A 25 -2.70 18.64 20.03
C LEU A 25 -1.22 18.43 19.71
N GLY A 26 -0.55 19.38 19.03
CA GLY A 26 0.80 19.17 18.55
C GLY A 26 0.93 18.07 17.49
N VAL A 27 -0.18 17.68 16.87
CA VAL A 27 -0.24 16.58 15.90
C VAL A 27 -0.23 17.12 14.48
N SER A 28 0.76 16.73 13.69
CA SER A 28 0.90 17.11 12.28
C SER A 28 0.25 16.11 11.32
N ILE A 29 -0.76 15.37 11.75
CA ILE A 29 -1.44 14.35 10.93
C ILE A 29 -2.78 14.91 10.46
N LEU A 30 -2.73 15.77 9.45
CA LEU A 30 -3.93 16.14 8.70
C LEU A 30 -3.79 15.58 7.29
N PRO A 31 -4.71 14.71 6.84
CA PRO A 31 -4.79 14.36 5.43
C PRO A 31 -5.13 15.61 4.61
N GLU A 32 -4.48 15.77 3.46
CA GLU A 32 -4.91 16.78 2.48
C GLU A 32 -6.30 16.40 1.96
N PHE A 33 -7.31 17.10 2.42
CA PHE A 33 -8.70 16.90 2.01
C PHE A 33 -8.98 17.61 0.70
N VAL A 34 -9.13 16.84 -0.36
CA VAL A 34 -9.91 17.26 -1.53
C VAL A 34 -11.33 16.76 -1.33
N GLY A 35 -12.28 17.69 -1.18
CA GLY A 35 -13.65 17.41 -0.83
C GLY A 35 -14.39 16.49 -1.79
N HIS A 36 -15.38 15.74 -1.28
CA HIS A 36 -16.71 15.62 -1.92
C HIS A 36 -17.62 14.62 -1.22
N THR A 37 -18.83 15.08 -0.95
CA THR A 37 -20.18 14.54 -1.09
C THR A 37 -20.63 13.24 -0.39
N ASP A 38 -21.86 13.32 0.11
CA ASP A 38 -22.69 12.32 0.73
C ASP A 38 -22.49 10.89 0.19
N ALA A 39 -22.00 10.02 1.06
CA ALA A 39 -21.99 8.58 0.82
C ALA A 39 -22.92 7.92 1.83
N ALA A 40 -23.87 7.16 1.34
CA ALA A 40 -24.82 6.39 2.12
C ALA A 40 -24.11 5.32 2.96
N GLU A 41 -24.56 5.16 4.20
CA GLU A 41 -24.16 4.06 5.08
C GLU A 41 -24.58 2.71 4.48
N GLY A 42 -23.64 1.80 4.34
CA GLY A 42 -23.90 0.44 3.87
C GLY A 42 -23.00 -0.57 4.54
N ASN A 43 -23.38 -1.06 5.71
CA ASN A 43 -22.84 -2.30 6.28
C ASN A 43 -23.59 -3.50 5.66
N ALA A 44 -23.20 -3.90 4.45
CA ALA A 44 -23.64 -5.17 3.90
C ALA A 44 -22.62 -6.25 4.28
N ALA A 45 -23.00 -7.15 5.17
CA ALA A 45 -22.22 -8.38 5.40
C ALA A 45 -22.10 -9.13 4.09
N VAL A 46 -20.85 -9.29 3.61
CA VAL A 46 -20.55 -10.02 2.38
C VAL A 46 -20.92 -11.49 2.59
N LYS A 47 -22.06 -11.93 2.04
CA LYS A 47 -22.49 -13.33 2.07
C LYS A 47 -21.79 -14.08 0.93
N GLY A 48 -20.92 -15.03 1.27
CA GLY A 48 -20.61 -16.16 0.38
C GLY A 48 -19.27 -16.21 -0.33
N ALA A 49 -18.38 -15.22 -0.25
CA ALA A 49 -17.04 -15.37 -0.79
C ALA A 49 -16.11 -16.06 0.24
N VAL A 50 -15.50 -17.18 -0.16
CA VAL A 50 -14.48 -17.85 0.67
C VAL A 50 -13.20 -17.02 0.59
N SER A 51 -12.87 -16.34 1.67
CA SER A 51 -11.63 -15.57 1.78
C SER A 51 -10.46 -16.50 2.09
N THR A 52 -9.37 -16.39 1.35
CA THR A 52 -8.11 -17.12 1.60
C THR A 52 -7.12 -16.27 2.40
N ALA A 53 -7.30 -14.95 2.41
CA ALA A 53 -6.46 -14.00 3.14
C ALA A 53 -7.31 -13.12 4.07
N LYS A 54 -6.81 -12.87 5.28
CA LYS A 54 -7.36 -11.88 6.23
C LYS A 54 -6.66 -10.52 6.08
N ASN A 55 -5.39 -10.54 5.69
CA ASN A 55 -4.51 -9.39 5.65
C ASN A 55 -3.74 -9.33 4.33
N ILE A 56 -3.39 -8.11 3.91
CA ILE A 56 -2.53 -7.84 2.75
C ILE A 56 -1.32 -7.05 3.20
N ILE A 57 -0.13 -7.46 2.77
CA ILE A 57 1.08 -6.62 2.77
C ILE A 57 1.40 -6.29 1.32
N PHE A 58 1.26 -5.03 0.95
CA PHE A 58 1.50 -4.53 -0.40
C PHE A 58 2.86 -3.83 -0.45
N VAL A 59 3.84 -4.48 -1.08
CA VAL A 59 5.23 -4.00 -1.17
C VAL A 59 5.40 -3.32 -2.52
N TYR A 60 5.50 -1.99 -2.50
CA TYR A 60 5.48 -1.18 -3.71
C TYR A 60 6.86 -0.65 -4.08
N MET A 61 7.33 -1.04 -5.27
CA MET A 61 8.63 -0.67 -5.82
C MET A 61 8.49 0.60 -6.69
N ALA A 62 8.45 1.77 -6.05
CA ALA A 62 8.19 3.03 -6.76
C ALA A 62 9.38 3.49 -7.60
N GLY A 63 9.12 3.75 -8.88
CA GLY A 63 10.10 4.20 -9.84
C GLY A 63 10.37 3.20 -10.97
N GLY A 64 9.54 2.16 -11.13
CA GLY A 64 9.67 1.21 -12.24
C GLY A 64 10.77 0.17 -12.04
N MET A 65 10.49 -0.86 -11.22
CA MET A 65 11.42 -1.98 -11.00
C MET A 65 11.64 -2.79 -12.28
N PRO A 66 12.91 -3.04 -12.69
CA PRO A 66 13.21 -3.79 -13.91
C PRO A 66 12.96 -5.28 -13.73
N HIS A 67 12.17 -5.87 -14.61
CA HIS A 67 11.90 -7.31 -14.59
C HIS A 67 13.14 -8.13 -14.93
N VAL A 68 13.97 -7.68 -15.90
CA VAL A 68 15.21 -8.38 -16.31
C VAL A 68 16.23 -8.46 -15.17
N ASP A 69 16.35 -7.41 -14.38
CA ASP A 69 17.34 -7.36 -13.30
C ASP A 69 16.80 -7.91 -11.96
N THR A 70 15.53 -8.41 -11.95
CA THR A 70 14.88 -8.95 -10.75
C THR A 70 14.29 -10.35 -10.97
N PHE A 71 13.06 -10.45 -11.44
CA PHE A 71 12.29 -11.71 -11.43
C PHE A 71 12.21 -12.42 -12.78
N ASP A 72 12.74 -11.81 -13.86
CA ASP A 72 12.77 -12.40 -15.20
C ASP A 72 14.12 -12.23 -15.89
N PRO A 73 15.24 -12.71 -15.25
CA PRO A 73 16.57 -12.57 -15.80
C PRO A 73 16.73 -13.34 -17.11
N LYS A 74 17.53 -12.79 -18.03
CA LYS A 74 17.81 -13.37 -19.35
C LYS A 74 19.31 -13.64 -19.51
N THR A 75 19.64 -14.58 -20.40
CA THR A 75 21.03 -14.88 -20.77
C THR A 75 21.51 -14.12 -21.99
N ASP A 76 20.58 -13.54 -22.77
CA ASP A 76 20.88 -12.76 -23.96
C ASP A 76 21.77 -11.54 -23.61
N SER A 77 22.93 -11.44 -24.28
CA SER A 77 23.96 -10.42 -24.01
C SER A 77 23.48 -8.97 -24.27
N GLU A 78 22.49 -8.78 -25.14
CA GLU A 78 21.97 -7.44 -25.45
C GLU A 78 21.07 -6.87 -24.33
N VAL A 79 20.54 -7.74 -23.46
CA VAL A 79 19.54 -7.35 -22.47
C VAL A 79 19.94 -7.63 -21.03
N LYS A 80 20.76 -8.65 -20.77
CA LYS A 80 21.08 -9.09 -19.40
C LYS A 80 21.79 -8.04 -18.54
N GLY A 81 22.58 -7.15 -19.15
CA GLY A 81 23.43 -6.21 -18.41
C GLY A 81 24.37 -6.95 -17.46
N GLN A 82 24.33 -6.59 -16.17
CA GLN A 82 25.09 -7.23 -15.09
C GLN A 82 24.27 -8.33 -14.37
N SER A 83 23.00 -8.46 -14.67
CA SER A 83 22.15 -9.50 -14.09
C SER A 83 22.36 -10.85 -14.79
N SER A 84 22.16 -11.92 -14.05
CA SER A 84 22.22 -13.29 -14.57
C SER A 84 21.21 -14.18 -13.83
N PRO A 85 20.71 -15.25 -14.48
CA PRO A 85 19.85 -16.21 -13.81
C PRO A 85 20.56 -16.91 -12.66
N LEU A 86 19.98 -16.86 -11.47
CA LEU A 86 20.41 -17.58 -10.28
C LEU A 86 19.50 -18.78 -10.05
N LYS A 87 20.07 -19.97 -9.81
CA LYS A 87 19.31 -21.13 -9.33
C LYS A 87 18.71 -20.84 -7.97
N THR A 88 17.47 -21.29 -7.78
CA THR A 88 16.72 -21.04 -6.57
C THR A 88 16.42 -22.33 -5.79
N LYS A 89 15.79 -22.20 -4.61
CA LYS A 89 15.32 -23.34 -3.82
C LYS A 89 14.34 -24.21 -4.61
N THR A 90 13.57 -23.61 -5.51
CA THR A 90 12.56 -24.31 -6.33
C THR A 90 13.17 -24.71 -7.68
N SER A 91 13.13 -26.00 -7.99
CA SER A 91 13.62 -26.51 -9.28
C SER A 91 12.90 -25.85 -10.46
N GLY A 92 13.64 -25.48 -11.50
CA GLY A 92 13.09 -24.81 -12.69
C GLY A 92 12.87 -23.31 -12.53
N LEU A 93 12.84 -22.76 -11.29
CA LEU A 93 12.72 -21.34 -11.06
C LEU A 93 14.09 -20.66 -11.00
N GLN A 94 14.23 -19.57 -11.73
CA GLN A 94 15.43 -18.72 -11.72
C GLN A 94 15.01 -17.26 -11.57
N ILE A 95 15.65 -16.55 -10.66
CA ILE A 95 15.54 -15.10 -10.50
C ILE A 95 16.94 -14.46 -10.66
N SER A 96 17.03 -13.14 -10.63
CA SER A 96 18.30 -12.46 -10.77
C SER A 96 19.27 -12.81 -9.64
N ASN A 97 20.55 -12.93 -9.97
CA ASN A 97 21.66 -13.05 -9.02
C ASN A 97 21.77 -11.86 -8.04
N PHE A 98 21.03 -10.77 -8.28
CA PHE A 98 20.90 -9.65 -7.34
C PHE A 98 19.94 -9.92 -6.18
N LEU A 99 19.24 -11.08 -6.18
CA LEU A 99 18.25 -11.47 -5.20
C LEU A 99 18.57 -12.83 -4.53
N PRO A 100 19.78 -13.01 -3.95
CA PRO A 100 20.23 -14.32 -3.44
C PRO A 100 19.47 -14.76 -2.17
N ALA A 101 18.96 -13.83 -1.34
CA ALA A 101 18.17 -14.18 -0.18
C ALA A 101 16.76 -14.62 -0.57
N LEU A 102 16.13 -13.94 -1.53
CA LEU A 102 14.83 -14.33 -2.09
C LEU A 102 14.89 -15.64 -2.87
N ALA A 103 16.02 -15.96 -3.49
CA ALA A 103 16.23 -17.24 -4.15
C ALA A 103 16.00 -18.44 -3.22
N LYS A 104 16.20 -18.26 -1.90
CA LYS A 104 15.95 -19.27 -0.85
C LYS A 104 14.49 -19.32 -0.40
N GLN A 105 13.65 -18.40 -0.84
CA GLN A 105 12.21 -18.30 -0.47
C GLN A 105 11.27 -18.56 -1.66
N THR A 106 11.80 -18.97 -2.82
CA THR A 106 11.01 -19.11 -4.06
C THR A 106 9.91 -20.16 -3.98
N ASP A 107 10.03 -21.11 -3.08
CA ASP A 107 8.97 -22.08 -2.77
C ASP A 107 7.66 -21.42 -2.28
N LYS A 108 7.72 -20.19 -1.80
CA LYS A 108 6.57 -19.39 -1.33
C LYS A 108 6.02 -18.44 -2.38
N LEU A 109 6.73 -18.28 -3.52
CA LEU A 109 6.46 -17.21 -4.49
C LEU A 109 5.73 -17.72 -5.72
N ALA A 110 4.63 -17.08 -6.08
CA ALA A 110 4.07 -17.08 -7.42
C ALA A 110 4.54 -15.82 -8.15
N ILE A 111 5.40 -15.98 -9.15
CA ILE A 111 6.04 -14.86 -9.85
C ILE A 111 5.35 -14.64 -11.18
N ILE A 112 4.60 -13.53 -11.29
CA ILE A 112 3.89 -13.14 -12.50
C ILE A 112 4.87 -12.38 -13.40
N ARG A 113 5.26 -12.95 -14.53
CA ARG A 113 6.17 -12.36 -15.53
C ARG A 113 5.46 -11.70 -16.70
N SER A 114 4.13 -11.72 -16.68
CA SER A 114 3.30 -11.23 -17.78
C SER A 114 2.43 -10.03 -17.40
N MET A 115 2.88 -9.24 -16.42
CA MET A 115 2.25 -7.96 -16.10
C MET A 115 2.50 -6.93 -17.20
N SER A 116 1.48 -6.15 -17.56
CA SER A 116 1.59 -5.07 -18.53
C SER A 116 0.63 -3.92 -18.23
N THR A 117 0.97 -2.73 -18.70
CA THR A 117 0.12 -1.55 -18.63
C THR A 117 0.28 -0.69 -19.89
N LYS A 118 -0.63 0.26 -20.08
CA LYS A 118 -0.52 1.26 -21.16
C LYS A 118 0.08 2.59 -20.70
N THR A 119 0.40 2.71 -19.41
CA THR A 119 0.87 3.94 -18.77
C THR A 119 2.38 3.85 -18.56
N GLY A 120 3.13 4.74 -19.17
CA GLY A 120 4.59 4.79 -19.07
C GLY A 120 5.12 6.05 -18.36
N ASP A 121 4.26 6.80 -17.67
CA ASP A 121 4.63 7.91 -16.79
C ASP A 121 4.37 7.54 -15.33
N HIS A 122 5.21 8.04 -14.41
CA HIS A 122 5.12 7.69 -12.99
C HIS A 122 3.81 8.11 -12.33
N ALA A 123 3.32 9.31 -12.61
CA ALA A 123 2.12 9.84 -11.94
C ALA A 123 0.88 9.01 -12.31
N GLY A 124 0.71 8.71 -13.61
CA GLY A 124 -0.38 7.87 -14.11
C GLY A 124 -0.22 6.40 -13.72
N GLY A 125 1.00 5.87 -13.80
CA GLY A 125 1.32 4.49 -13.43
C GLY A 125 1.11 4.21 -11.94
N ASN A 126 1.62 5.09 -11.07
CA ASN A 126 1.40 5.02 -9.63
C ASN A 126 -0.10 5.04 -9.28
N TYR A 127 -0.83 5.99 -9.86
CA TYR A 127 -2.27 6.08 -9.62
C TYR A 127 -3.01 4.80 -10.07
N LEU A 128 -2.68 4.31 -11.28
CA LEU A 128 -3.29 3.10 -11.83
C LEU A 128 -2.97 1.86 -10.97
N MET A 129 -1.73 1.73 -10.50
CA MET A 129 -1.30 0.58 -9.68
C MET A 129 -1.92 0.59 -8.27
N HIS A 130 -2.23 1.77 -7.70
CA HIS A 130 -2.86 1.84 -6.38
C HIS A 130 -4.38 1.77 -6.42
N THR A 131 -5.02 2.10 -7.56
CA THR A 131 -6.48 2.21 -7.65
C THR A 131 -7.14 1.26 -8.65
N ALA A 132 -6.40 0.64 -9.56
CA ALA A 132 -6.87 -0.07 -10.75
C ALA A 132 -7.59 0.82 -11.79
N PHE A 133 -7.62 2.13 -11.60
CA PHE A 133 -8.31 3.08 -12.48
C PHE A 133 -7.34 4.07 -13.11
N LYS A 134 -7.61 4.46 -14.35
CA LYS A 134 -6.93 5.61 -14.94
C LYS A 134 -7.38 6.90 -14.28
N ARG A 135 -6.44 7.80 -14.05
CA ARG A 135 -6.74 9.15 -13.53
C ARG A 135 -7.71 9.88 -14.47
N ARG A 136 -8.75 10.46 -13.89
CA ARG A 136 -9.74 11.29 -14.60
C ARG A 136 -10.00 12.55 -13.80
N SER A 137 -10.22 13.67 -14.51
CA SER A 137 -10.61 14.92 -13.85
C SER A 137 -11.95 14.75 -13.13
N GLY A 138 -12.06 15.32 -11.94
CA GLY A 138 -13.29 15.32 -11.14
C GLY A 138 -13.61 14.00 -10.44
N THR A 139 -12.76 12.99 -10.50
CA THR A 139 -12.99 11.72 -9.79
C THR A 139 -11.69 11.22 -9.16
N SER A 140 -11.69 11.04 -7.84
CA SER A 140 -10.64 10.32 -7.12
C SER A 140 -11.13 8.90 -6.81
N HIS A 141 -10.33 7.90 -7.16
CA HIS A 141 -10.68 6.50 -6.94
C HIS A 141 -10.06 5.97 -5.66
N PRO A 142 -10.79 5.12 -4.90
CA PRO A 142 -10.25 4.50 -3.70
C PRO A 142 -9.10 3.54 -4.03
N GLN A 143 -8.11 3.49 -3.15
CA GLN A 143 -7.12 2.44 -3.16
C GLN A 143 -7.65 1.17 -2.50
N LEU A 144 -6.92 0.05 -2.65
CA LEU A 144 -7.38 -1.26 -2.21
C LEU A 144 -7.64 -1.32 -0.69
N GLY A 145 -6.82 -0.66 0.14
CA GLY A 145 -7.04 -0.58 1.60
C GLY A 145 -8.36 0.10 1.97
N SER A 146 -8.76 1.14 1.22
CA SER A 146 -10.05 1.83 1.40
C SER A 146 -11.22 0.96 0.94
N TRP A 147 -11.09 0.20 -0.13
CA TRP A 147 -12.07 -0.80 -0.56
C TRP A 147 -12.23 -1.91 0.49
N ALA A 148 -11.12 -2.43 1.03
CA ALA A 148 -11.16 -3.44 2.09
C ALA A 148 -11.87 -2.92 3.34
N GLN A 149 -11.62 -1.68 3.75
CA GLN A 149 -12.33 -1.06 4.88
C GLN A 149 -13.82 -0.89 4.58
N HIS A 150 -14.19 -0.48 3.36
CA HIS A 150 -15.59 -0.29 2.99
C HIS A 150 -16.41 -1.58 3.12
N PHE A 151 -15.89 -2.69 2.61
CA PHE A 151 -16.64 -3.96 2.62
C PHE A 151 -16.50 -4.75 3.91
N LEU A 152 -15.32 -4.74 4.53
CA LEU A 152 -15.00 -5.60 5.68
C LEU A 152 -14.97 -4.83 7.02
N GLY A 153 -15.10 -3.51 6.97
CA GLY A 153 -14.98 -2.67 8.16
C GLY A 153 -13.57 -2.65 8.76
N ARG A 154 -13.45 -2.07 9.93
CA ARG A 154 -12.21 -2.08 10.73
C ARG A 154 -12.10 -3.39 11.52
N PRO A 155 -10.90 -3.96 11.67
CA PRO A 155 -10.70 -5.16 12.47
C PRO A 155 -10.94 -4.92 13.97
N SER A 156 -10.72 -3.69 14.42
CA SER A 156 -11.05 -3.24 15.78
C SER A 156 -11.30 -1.72 15.81
N LYS A 157 -11.95 -1.24 16.88
CA LYS A 157 -12.18 0.20 17.08
C LYS A 157 -10.90 0.99 17.35
N SER A 158 -9.84 0.31 17.76
CA SER A 158 -8.56 0.92 18.16
C SER A 158 -7.43 0.73 17.15
N MET A 159 -7.67 0.05 16.01
CA MET A 159 -6.67 -0.12 14.95
C MET A 159 -7.16 0.47 13.64
N PRO A 160 -6.29 1.15 12.87
CA PRO A 160 -6.63 1.52 11.50
C PRO A 160 -6.85 0.27 10.65
N ALA A 161 -7.77 0.33 9.70
CA ALA A 161 -8.00 -0.77 8.76
C ALA A 161 -6.85 -0.89 7.75
N SER A 162 -6.23 0.24 7.41
CA SER A 162 -5.11 0.30 6.46
C SER A 162 -4.02 1.27 6.92
N VAL A 163 -2.76 0.92 6.61
CA VAL A 163 -1.56 1.70 6.96
C VAL A 163 -0.67 1.82 5.73
N ILE A 164 -0.07 2.99 5.51
CA ILE A 164 0.95 3.21 4.47
C ILE A 164 2.26 3.62 5.14
N VAL A 165 3.35 2.92 4.80
CA VAL A 165 4.68 3.15 5.35
C VAL A 165 5.62 3.64 4.25
N GLY A 166 6.16 4.84 4.42
CA GLY A 166 7.19 5.41 3.53
C GLY A 166 6.70 5.92 2.19
N GLY A 167 5.40 5.82 1.90
CA GLY A 167 4.80 6.22 0.63
C GLY A 167 3.93 7.47 0.70
N GLY A 168 3.51 7.93 -0.48
CA GLY A 168 2.45 8.92 -0.60
C GLY A 168 1.09 8.30 -0.28
N ASN A 169 0.20 9.08 0.31
CA ASN A 169 -1.16 8.63 0.59
C ASN A 169 -2.11 9.12 -0.52
N PRO A 170 -2.64 8.23 -1.40
CA PRO A 170 -3.61 8.61 -2.41
C PRO A 170 -5.00 8.96 -1.84
N GLY A 171 -5.20 8.77 -0.52
CA GLY A 171 -6.46 9.05 0.17
C GLY A 171 -7.52 7.99 -0.05
N PRO A 172 -8.75 8.24 0.46
CA PRO A 172 -9.86 7.29 0.42
C PRO A 172 -10.59 7.29 -0.93
N GLY A 173 -10.18 8.16 -1.88
CA GLY A 173 -10.91 8.36 -3.12
C GLY A 173 -12.27 9.02 -2.90
N PHE A 174 -13.34 8.41 -3.40
CA PHE A 174 -14.71 8.88 -3.20
C PHE A 174 -15.36 8.33 -1.91
N PHE A 175 -14.68 7.48 -1.15
CA PHE A 175 -15.16 7.04 0.15
C PHE A 175 -15.00 8.13 1.22
N PRO A 176 -15.70 8.01 2.37
CA PRO A 176 -15.55 8.94 3.47
C PRO A 176 -14.09 9.03 3.98
N PRO A 177 -13.73 10.17 4.59
CA PRO A 177 -12.36 10.42 5.06
C PRO A 177 -11.80 9.40 6.05
N ASP A 178 -12.65 8.74 6.83
CA ASP A 178 -12.28 7.69 7.79
C ASP A 178 -11.78 6.40 7.11
N HIS A 179 -12.00 6.26 5.79
CA HIS A 179 -11.45 5.19 4.96
C HIS A 179 -10.02 5.50 4.48
N SER A 180 -9.44 6.64 4.87
CA SER A 180 -8.05 6.97 4.55
C SER A 180 -7.09 6.04 5.26
N PRO A 181 -6.04 5.56 4.59
CA PRO A 181 -4.96 4.84 5.26
C PRO A 181 -4.24 5.72 6.27
N PHE A 182 -3.76 5.09 7.34
CA PHE A 182 -2.95 5.76 8.35
C PHE A 182 -1.49 5.87 7.85
N PRO A 183 -0.92 7.08 7.70
CA PRO A 183 0.41 7.25 7.15
C PRO A 183 1.50 7.14 8.23
N ILE A 184 2.55 6.37 7.94
CA ILE A 184 3.78 6.27 8.73
C ILE A 184 4.96 6.72 7.85
N GLY A 185 5.57 7.86 8.15
CA GLY A 185 6.67 8.40 7.35
C GLY A 185 8.00 7.68 7.58
N ASP A 186 8.35 7.43 8.84
CA ASP A 186 9.60 6.76 9.22
C ASP A 186 9.34 5.76 10.36
N PRO A 187 9.34 4.46 10.07
CA PRO A 187 9.07 3.43 11.08
C PRO A 187 10.10 3.39 12.22
N ASN A 188 11.33 3.91 12.03
CA ASN A 188 12.32 4.02 13.09
C ASN A 188 11.93 5.05 14.17
N LYS A 189 11.10 6.02 13.80
CA LYS A 189 10.63 7.08 14.71
C LYS A 189 9.28 6.75 15.35
N GLY A 190 8.69 5.59 14.99
CA GLY A 190 7.36 5.24 15.41
C GLY A 190 6.29 6.19 14.86
N ILE A 191 5.17 6.27 15.53
CA ILE A 191 4.15 7.29 15.24
C ILE A 191 4.67 8.63 15.78
N ARG A 192 4.79 9.62 14.89
CA ARG A 192 5.17 10.98 15.29
C ARG A 192 4.14 11.54 16.28
N ASP A 193 4.67 12.23 17.28
CA ASP A 193 3.85 12.94 18.28
C ASP A 193 2.85 12.03 19.01
N LEU A 194 3.23 10.75 19.20
CA LEU A 194 2.45 9.74 19.91
C LEU A 194 2.16 10.16 21.36
N LEU A 195 3.12 10.79 21.99
CA LEU A 195 2.98 11.31 23.34
C LEU A 195 2.80 12.83 23.25
N PRO A 196 1.77 13.39 23.92
CA PRO A 196 1.64 14.82 24.02
C PRO A 196 2.88 15.41 24.71
N LYS A 197 3.44 16.48 24.14
CA LYS A 197 4.57 17.23 24.71
C LYS A 197 4.15 18.06 25.94
N ILE A 198 2.97 17.82 26.46
CA ILE A 198 2.33 18.48 27.58
C ILE A 198 1.85 17.44 28.58
N ASP A 199 1.64 17.82 29.82
CA ASP A 199 1.10 16.92 30.84
C ASP A 199 -0.32 16.44 30.51
N ALA A 200 -0.67 15.27 31.05
CA ALA A 200 -1.95 14.61 30.77
C ALA A 200 -3.17 15.49 31.12
N LYS A 201 -3.11 16.30 32.16
CA LYS A 201 -4.22 17.19 32.56
C LYS A 201 -4.44 18.29 31.51
N THR A 202 -3.36 18.93 31.08
CA THR A 202 -3.40 19.95 30.03
C THR A 202 -3.87 19.35 28.72
N PHE A 203 -3.40 18.13 28.35
CA PHE A 203 -3.85 17.41 27.16
C PHE A 203 -5.36 17.15 27.21
N ASN A 204 -5.85 16.54 28.27
CA ASN A 204 -7.27 16.23 28.45
C ASN A 204 -8.17 17.48 28.44
N ASN A 205 -7.72 18.57 29.04
CA ASN A 205 -8.43 19.85 28.98
C ASN A 205 -8.53 20.38 27.56
N ARG A 206 -7.46 20.29 26.77
CA ARG A 206 -7.46 20.70 25.35
C ARG A 206 -8.38 19.82 24.49
N ILE A 207 -8.39 18.50 24.74
CA ILE A 207 -9.32 17.57 24.09
C ILE A 207 -10.76 17.94 24.40
N THR A 208 -11.09 18.17 25.67
CA THR A 208 -12.43 18.55 26.10
C THR A 208 -12.89 19.86 25.46
N LEU A 209 -11.99 20.83 25.38
CA LEU A 209 -12.30 22.12 24.74
C LEU A 209 -12.49 21.96 23.22
N ALA A 210 -11.62 21.18 22.57
CA ALA A 210 -11.75 20.89 21.14
C ALA A 210 -13.08 20.17 20.80
N ARG A 211 -13.49 19.19 21.61
CA ARG A 211 -14.80 18.53 21.47
C ARG A 211 -15.96 19.50 21.64
N LYS A 212 -15.90 20.38 22.63
CA LYS A 212 -16.94 21.40 22.86
C LYS A 212 -17.09 22.34 21.66
N PHE A 213 -15.99 22.82 21.11
CA PHE A 213 -16.01 23.66 19.91
C PHE A 213 -16.40 22.89 18.65
N GLY A 214 -15.91 21.66 18.50
CA GLY A 214 -16.27 20.76 17.40
C GLY A 214 -17.76 20.43 17.39
N GLY A 215 -18.35 20.07 18.54
CA GLY A 215 -19.78 19.80 18.68
C GLY A 215 -20.65 21.00 18.33
N ALA A 216 -20.32 22.19 18.86
CA ALA A 216 -21.04 23.43 18.53
C ALA A 216 -20.91 23.80 17.03
N PHE A 217 -19.79 23.44 16.39
CA PHE A 217 -19.62 23.64 14.95
C PHE A 217 -20.42 22.63 14.13
N GLU A 218 -20.44 21.36 14.56
CA GLU A 218 -21.21 20.27 13.93
C GLU A 218 -22.72 20.54 13.99
N GLU A 219 -23.24 20.98 15.14
CA GLU A 219 -24.65 21.40 15.29
C GLU A 219 -25.01 22.54 14.33
N ARG A 220 -24.09 23.49 14.13
CA ARG A 220 -24.32 24.63 13.26
C ARG A 220 -24.16 24.32 11.76
N PHE A 221 -23.31 23.33 11.43
CA PHE A 221 -22.98 22.93 10.06
C PHE A 221 -23.02 21.39 9.94
N PRO A 222 -24.19 20.75 9.98
CA PRO A 222 -24.36 19.30 10.02
C PRO A 222 -24.11 18.66 8.64
N THR A 223 -22.93 18.86 8.08
CA THR A 223 -22.51 18.23 6.83
C THR A 223 -21.78 16.91 7.09
N GLY A 224 -21.86 15.95 6.16
CA GLY A 224 -21.18 14.67 6.27
C GLY A 224 -19.66 14.83 6.54
N ASN A 225 -19.02 15.83 5.92
CA ASN A 225 -17.62 16.13 6.13
C ASN A 225 -17.28 16.60 7.55
N VAL A 226 -18.16 17.39 8.18
CA VAL A 226 -17.97 17.86 9.56
C VAL A 226 -18.11 16.72 10.54
N LYS A 227 -19.11 15.87 10.37
CA LYS A 227 -19.31 14.65 11.18
C LYS A 227 -18.12 13.70 11.06
N ALA A 228 -17.68 13.41 9.83
CA ALA A 228 -16.52 12.56 9.57
C ALA A 228 -15.24 13.11 10.24
N TYR A 229 -15.06 14.43 10.25
CA TYR A 229 -13.90 15.06 10.91
C TYR A 229 -13.97 14.88 12.44
N SER A 230 -15.12 15.12 13.07
CA SER A 230 -15.32 14.91 14.50
C SER A 230 -15.08 13.46 14.91
N GLN A 231 -15.61 12.52 14.13
CA GLN A 231 -15.41 11.09 14.34
C GLN A 231 -13.93 10.69 14.22
N PHE A 232 -13.24 11.14 13.16
CA PHE A 232 -11.82 10.87 12.96
C PHE A 232 -10.96 11.39 14.14
N TYR A 233 -11.31 12.57 14.65
CA TYR A 233 -10.62 13.15 15.79
C TYR A 233 -10.81 12.31 17.07
N ASP A 234 -12.03 11.92 17.39
CA ASP A 234 -12.33 11.07 18.55
C ASP A 234 -11.69 9.69 18.47
N GLU A 235 -11.65 9.11 17.29
CA GLU A 235 -10.98 7.84 17.04
C GLU A 235 -9.46 7.95 17.18
N THR A 236 -8.87 9.05 16.71
CA THR A 236 -7.44 9.32 16.87
C THR A 236 -7.07 9.42 18.35
N VAL A 237 -7.87 10.12 19.17
CA VAL A 237 -7.65 10.20 20.61
C VAL A 237 -7.75 8.84 21.28
N LYS A 238 -8.80 8.05 20.96
CA LYS A 238 -8.98 6.69 21.49
C LYS A 238 -7.83 5.76 21.08
N PHE A 239 -7.31 5.92 19.87
CA PHE A 239 -6.14 5.16 19.41
C PHE A 239 -4.91 5.45 20.25
N PHE A 240 -4.61 6.71 20.55
CA PHE A 240 -3.47 7.09 21.37
C PHE A 240 -3.56 6.61 22.83
N ASP A 241 -4.75 6.51 23.37
CA ASP A 241 -4.98 6.00 24.74
C ASP A 241 -4.94 4.46 24.83
N SER A 242 -4.83 3.75 23.69
CA SER A 242 -4.91 2.31 23.65
C SER A 242 -3.55 1.62 23.71
N SER A 243 -3.50 0.43 24.31
CA SER A 243 -2.32 -0.46 24.27
C SER A 243 -1.94 -0.89 22.82
N THR A 244 -2.83 -0.68 21.88
CA THR A 244 -2.69 -1.01 20.46
C THR A 244 -1.59 -0.19 19.77
N VAL A 245 -1.29 0.99 20.29
CA VAL A 245 -0.13 1.81 19.88
C VAL A 245 1.18 1.04 19.94
N ASN A 246 1.29 0.09 20.88
CA ASN A 246 2.46 -0.78 21.00
C ASN A 246 2.74 -1.63 19.76
N ALA A 247 1.75 -1.89 18.92
CA ALA A 247 1.93 -2.60 17.65
C ALA A 247 2.87 -1.84 16.70
N PHE A 248 2.87 -0.50 16.80
CA PHE A 248 3.69 0.38 15.97
C PHE A 248 5.13 0.56 16.47
N ASP A 249 5.43 0.11 17.69
CA ASP A 249 6.78 0.21 18.26
C ASP A 249 7.62 -1.03 17.87
N ILE A 250 8.41 -0.88 16.80
CA ILE A 250 9.31 -1.94 16.33
C ILE A 250 10.46 -2.24 17.30
N ASN A 251 10.74 -1.37 18.27
CA ASN A 251 11.80 -1.60 19.26
C ASN A 251 11.40 -2.66 20.28
N LYS A 252 10.12 -3.01 20.39
CA LYS A 252 9.64 -4.13 21.19
C LYS A 252 9.99 -5.50 20.61
N GLU A 253 10.42 -5.55 19.34
CA GLU A 253 10.93 -6.78 18.74
C GLU A 253 12.33 -7.12 19.27
N PRO A 254 12.65 -8.40 19.49
CA PRO A 254 13.99 -8.84 19.84
C PRO A 254 15.04 -8.30 18.87
N ARG A 255 16.23 -7.95 19.40
CA ARG A 255 17.31 -7.39 18.59
C ARG A 255 17.66 -8.28 17.38
N ALA A 256 17.75 -9.59 17.57
CA ALA A 256 18.03 -10.55 16.50
C ALA A 256 17.01 -10.51 15.37
N ILE A 257 15.71 -10.28 15.67
CA ILE A 257 14.67 -10.12 14.65
C ILE A 257 14.88 -8.81 13.91
N ARG A 258 15.12 -7.70 14.63
CA ARG A 258 15.36 -6.40 14.02
C ARG A 258 16.57 -6.41 13.07
N GLU A 259 17.66 -7.05 13.47
CA GLU A 259 18.89 -7.20 12.68
C GLU A 259 18.68 -8.06 11.42
N ARG A 260 17.83 -9.09 11.49
CA ARG A 260 17.49 -9.94 10.34
C ARG A 260 16.82 -9.16 9.21
N TYR A 261 15.94 -8.20 9.54
CA TYR A 261 15.34 -7.32 8.53
C TYR A 261 16.34 -6.27 8.02
N GLY A 262 17.20 -5.73 8.87
CA GLY A 262 18.13 -4.66 8.56
C GLY A 262 17.67 -3.31 9.11
N GLU A 263 18.42 -2.23 8.81
CA GLU A 263 18.24 -0.93 9.43
C GLU A 263 17.63 0.14 8.52
N SER A 264 17.52 -0.14 7.21
CA SER A 264 16.92 0.81 6.27
C SER A 264 15.46 1.11 6.64
N LYS A 265 14.96 2.27 6.22
CA LYS A 265 13.54 2.61 6.43
C LYS A 265 12.60 1.57 5.83
N PHE A 266 12.96 1.04 4.67
CA PHE A 266 12.21 -0.01 4.00
C PHE A 266 12.21 -1.30 4.83
N ALA A 267 13.36 -1.75 5.29
CA ALA A 267 13.50 -2.94 6.14
C ALA A 267 12.67 -2.83 7.43
N ARG A 268 12.75 -1.69 8.11
CA ARG A 268 11.95 -1.40 9.30
C ARG A 268 10.46 -1.26 8.98
N GLY A 269 10.13 -0.78 7.77
CA GLY A 269 8.76 -0.76 7.27
C GLY A 269 8.17 -2.15 7.09
N LEU A 270 8.93 -3.10 6.56
CA LEU A 270 8.51 -4.49 6.43
C LEU A 270 8.35 -5.17 7.80
N LEU A 271 9.25 -4.91 8.75
CA LEU A 271 9.10 -5.38 10.12
C LEU A 271 7.83 -4.82 10.77
N LEU A 272 7.56 -3.52 10.59
CA LEU A 272 6.33 -2.91 11.04
C LEU A 272 5.09 -3.55 10.38
N ALA A 273 5.13 -3.80 9.09
CA ALA A 273 4.02 -4.44 8.36
C ALA A 273 3.70 -5.83 8.95
N ARG A 274 4.72 -6.64 9.23
CA ARG A 274 4.52 -7.95 9.89
C ARG A 274 3.84 -7.78 11.26
N ARG A 275 4.29 -6.83 12.10
CA ARG A 275 3.66 -6.54 13.39
C ARG A 275 2.21 -6.10 13.24
N LEU A 276 1.92 -5.25 12.28
CA LEU A 276 0.57 -4.74 12.05
C LEU A 276 -0.40 -5.82 11.61
N VAL A 277 0.00 -6.75 10.74
CA VAL A 277 -0.86 -7.89 10.37
C VAL A 277 -1.04 -8.88 11.53
N GLU A 278 -0.03 -9.05 12.40
CA GLU A 278 -0.15 -9.80 13.64
C GLU A 278 -1.20 -9.20 14.60
N HIS A 279 -1.45 -7.89 14.48
CA HIS A 279 -2.53 -7.17 15.15
C HIS A 279 -3.77 -6.94 14.28
N ASN A 280 -3.95 -7.74 13.24
CA ASN A 280 -5.10 -7.78 12.33
C ASN A 280 -5.32 -6.52 11.48
N VAL A 281 -4.32 -5.67 11.24
CA VAL A 281 -4.45 -4.61 10.23
C VAL A 281 -4.63 -5.23 8.87
N ARG A 282 -5.74 -4.91 8.17
CA ARG A 282 -6.14 -5.60 6.93
C ARG A 282 -5.25 -5.31 5.74
N TYR A 283 -4.74 -4.10 5.64
CA TYR A 283 -3.91 -3.67 4.52
C TYR A 283 -2.74 -2.83 5.01
N VAL A 284 -1.53 -3.28 4.70
CA VAL A 284 -0.31 -2.52 5.00
C VAL A 284 0.49 -2.36 3.73
N GLU A 285 0.69 -1.13 3.30
CA GLU A 285 1.57 -0.81 2.19
C GLU A 285 2.94 -0.39 2.72
N VAL A 286 4.01 -0.93 2.09
CA VAL A 286 5.39 -0.51 2.35
C VAL A 286 6.05 -0.16 1.03
N GLN A 287 6.59 1.06 0.93
CA GLN A 287 7.17 1.55 -0.30
C GLN A 287 8.70 1.56 -0.27
N LEU A 288 9.33 1.04 -1.34
CA LEU A 288 10.73 1.24 -1.66
C LEU A 288 10.85 2.11 -2.92
N GLY A 289 11.17 3.38 -2.73
CA GLY A 289 11.36 4.32 -3.83
C GLY A 289 12.78 4.30 -4.42
N GLY A 290 12.98 5.11 -5.47
CA GLY A 290 14.29 5.34 -6.07
C GLY A 290 14.64 4.39 -7.22
N TRP A 291 13.73 3.54 -7.68
CA TRP A 291 13.96 2.69 -8.85
C TRP A 291 14.13 3.47 -10.15
N ASP A 292 13.65 4.72 -10.22
CA ASP A 292 13.83 5.59 -11.40
C ASP A 292 15.30 5.97 -11.66
N GLN A 293 16.17 5.90 -10.65
CA GLN A 293 17.62 6.11 -10.82
C GLN A 293 18.24 5.16 -11.84
N MET A 294 17.61 4.02 -12.09
CA MET A 294 18.02 3.09 -13.15
C MET A 294 17.94 3.64 -14.57
N HIS A 295 17.23 4.74 -14.75
CA HIS A 295 17.18 5.41 -16.07
C HIS A 295 18.58 5.73 -16.63
N ASN A 296 19.53 6.04 -15.74
CA ASN A 296 20.89 6.43 -16.10
C ASN A 296 21.99 5.49 -15.54
N SER A 297 21.62 4.43 -14.79
CA SER A 297 22.62 3.56 -14.13
C SER A 297 22.06 2.19 -13.80
N LEU A 298 22.67 1.14 -14.35
CA LEU A 298 22.39 -0.25 -13.95
C LEU A 298 22.82 -0.53 -12.50
N GLU A 299 23.92 0.10 -12.05
CA GLU A 299 24.41 -0.04 -10.67
C GLU A 299 23.37 0.45 -9.65
N ALA A 300 22.63 1.52 -9.97
CA ALA A 300 21.53 1.99 -9.11
C ALA A 300 20.47 0.90 -8.91
N GLY A 301 20.15 0.13 -9.96
CA GLY A 301 19.24 -1.00 -9.89
C GLY A 301 19.78 -2.16 -9.06
N GLN A 302 21.04 -2.47 -9.18
CA GLN A 302 21.70 -3.49 -8.34
C GLN A 302 21.63 -3.10 -6.86
N LYS A 303 21.91 -1.83 -6.53
CA LYS A 303 21.79 -1.30 -5.16
C LYS A 303 20.37 -1.42 -4.64
N LYS A 304 19.37 -1.08 -5.47
CA LYS A 304 17.95 -1.21 -5.08
C LYS A 304 17.50 -2.66 -4.91
N SER A 305 18.01 -3.57 -5.75
CA SER A 305 17.77 -5.01 -5.60
C SER A 305 18.36 -5.54 -4.29
N ALA A 306 19.55 -5.10 -3.89
CA ALA A 306 20.16 -5.47 -2.61
C ALA A 306 19.39 -4.90 -1.41
N GLU A 307 18.83 -3.67 -1.53
CA GLU A 307 17.99 -3.07 -0.51
C GLU A 307 16.64 -3.82 -0.35
N LEU A 308 16.12 -4.42 -1.42
CA LEU A 308 14.92 -5.24 -1.42
C LEU A 308 15.16 -6.65 -0.86
N ASP A 309 16.24 -7.32 -1.28
CA ASP A 309 16.43 -8.77 -1.18
C ASP A 309 16.34 -9.32 0.24
N ALA A 310 17.27 -8.95 1.11
CA ALA A 310 17.34 -9.50 2.46
C ALA A 310 16.10 -9.11 3.32
N PRO A 311 15.61 -7.85 3.33
CA PRO A 311 14.43 -7.50 4.12
C PRO A 311 13.15 -8.20 3.66
N PHE A 312 12.95 -8.37 2.34
CA PHE A 312 11.76 -9.03 1.83
C PHE A 312 11.81 -10.56 2.07
N ALA A 313 12.99 -11.17 1.95
CA ALA A 313 13.18 -12.56 2.33
C ALA A 313 12.94 -12.77 3.84
N ALA A 314 13.39 -11.84 4.68
CA ALA A 314 13.14 -11.88 6.13
C ALA A 314 11.65 -11.78 6.46
N LEU A 315 10.90 -10.90 5.77
CA LEU A 315 9.45 -10.80 5.92
C LEU A 315 8.74 -12.14 5.65
N LEU A 316 9.06 -12.76 4.51
CA LEU A 316 8.44 -14.03 4.11
C LEU A 316 8.76 -15.16 5.10
N ALA A 317 10.01 -15.25 5.55
CA ALA A 317 10.43 -16.24 6.52
C ALA A 317 9.79 -16.03 7.90
N ASP A 318 9.64 -14.77 8.33
CA ASP A 318 9.04 -14.42 9.63
C ASP A 318 7.54 -14.69 9.63
N LEU A 319 6.82 -14.27 8.58
CA LEU A 319 5.40 -14.58 8.41
C LEU A 319 5.14 -16.09 8.38
N ASP A 320 5.98 -16.86 7.68
CA ASP A 320 5.86 -18.30 7.57
C ASP A 320 6.11 -18.99 8.93
N SER A 321 7.20 -18.62 9.61
CA SER A 321 7.56 -19.18 10.93
C SER A 321 6.50 -18.95 12.00
N LYS A 322 5.74 -17.85 11.89
CA LYS A 322 4.64 -17.48 12.78
C LYS A 322 3.28 -18.05 12.33
N GLY A 323 3.22 -18.77 11.20
CA GLY A 323 1.97 -19.26 10.62
C GLY A 323 1.09 -18.16 10.00
N LEU A 324 1.53 -16.91 10.03
CA LEU A 324 0.79 -15.74 9.51
C LEU A 324 0.72 -15.72 7.98
N LEU A 325 1.70 -16.33 7.28
CA LEU A 325 1.73 -16.34 5.82
C LEU A 325 0.49 -17.04 5.22
N LYS A 326 -0.08 -18.00 5.91
CA LYS A 326 -1.29 -18.72 5.45
C LYS A 326 -2.49 -17.79 5.30
N GLU A 327 -2.59 -16.75 6.14
CA GLU A 327 -3.71 -15.82 6.20
C GLU A 327 -3.34 -14.39 5.73
N THR A 328 -2.08 -14.18 5.35
CA THR A 328 -1.58 -12.89 4.86
C THR A 328 -1.08 -13.04 3.43
N MET A 329 -1.74 -12.36 2.49
CA MET A 329 -1.23 -12.27 1.12
C MET A 329 -0.21 -11.16 1.03
N VAL A 330 1.00 -11.50 0.61
CA VAL A 330 2.08 -10.56 0.33
C VAL A 330 2.13 -10.32 -1.17
N VAL A 331 2.06 -9.05 -1.57
CA VAL A 331 2.09 -8.62 -2.97
C VAL A 331 3.28 -7.70 -3.16
N LEU A 332 4.16 -7.98 -4.13
CA LEU A 332 5.21 -7.07 -4.55
C LEU A 332 4.98 -6.67 -5.99
N THR A 333 4.96 -5.38 -6.27
CA THR A 333 4.74 -4.85 -7.63
C THR A 333 5.34 -3.47 -7.82
N THR A 334 5.25 -2.94 -9.03
CA THR A 334 5.70 -1.62 -9.46
C THR A 334 4.73 -1.05 -10.48
N GLU A 335 4.83 0.25 -10.81
CA GLU A 335 3.93 0.90 -11.76
C GLU A 335 4.10 0.45 -13.21
N PHE A 336 5.32 0.08 -13.61
CA PHE A 336 5.71 -0.48 -14.91
C PHE A 336 7.15 -1.02 -14.85
N GLY A 337 7.58 -1.71 -15.88
CA GLY A 337 8.94 -2.25 -16.01
C GLY A 337 9.94 -1.26 -16.62
N ARG A 338 11.12 -1.79 -16.92
CA ARG A 338 12.22 -1.07 -17.59
C ARG A 338 12.59 -1.76 -18.88
N THR A 339 13.05 -0.98 -19.89
CA THR A 339 13.47 -1.56 -21.19
C THR A 339 14.49 -2.66 -21.00
N PRO A 340 14.30 -3.83 -21.64
CA PRO A 340 15.32 -4.89 -21.63
C PRO A 340 16.63 -4.39 -22.21
N LYS A 341 16.59 -3.71 -23.35
CA LYS A 341 17.77 -3.10 -23.97
C LYS A 341 18.27 -1.92 -23.14
N ILE A 342 19.56 -1.92 -22.88
CA ILE A 342 20.25 -0.84 -22.19
C ILE A 342 20.35 0.36 -23.13
N SER A 343 20.01 1.54 -22.61
CA SER A 343 20.07 2.80 -23.35
C SER A 343 21.50 3.31 -23.50
N SER A 344 21.70 4.27 -24.41
CA SER A 344 22.99 4.96 -24.57
C SER A 344 23.46 5.71 -23.30
N ARG A 345 22.56 5.95 -22.35
CA ARG A 345 22.86 6.56 -21.04
C ARG A 345 23.36 5.55 -20.00
N GLY A 346 23.49 4.27 -20.35
CA GLY A 346 23.94 3.22 -19.44
C GLY A 346 22.88 2.71 -18.46
N GLY A 347 21.60 3.02 -18.69
CA GLY A 347 20.49 2.57 -17.85
C GLY A 347 19.33 2.03 -18.68
N ARG A 348 18.16 1.91 -18.08
CA ARG A 348 16.94 1.38 -18.71
C ARG A 348 15.79 2.39 -18.65
N ASN A 349 15.16 2.66 -19.77
CA ASN A 349 14.02 3.56 -19.89
C ASN A 349 12.72 2.94 -19.36
N HIS A 350 11.65 3.72 -19.26
CA HIS A 350 10.32 3.22 -18.90
C HIS A 350 9.80 2.20 -19.91
N PHE A 351 9.22 1.11 -19.43
CA PHE A 351 8.74 0.03 -20.27
C PHE A 351 7.42 -0.56 -19.74
N PRO A 352 6.28 -0.01 -20.15
CA PRO A 352 4.98 -0.49 -19.68
C PRO A 352 4.53 -1.83 -20.29
N LYS A 353 5.21 -2.31 -21.34
CA LYS A 353 4.80 -3.51 -22.09
C LYS A 353 5.00 -4.81 -21.33
N ALA A 354 5.98 -4.86 -20.42
CA ALA A 354 6.25 -6.02 -19.58
C ALA A 354 6.89 -5.62 -18.26
N PHE A 355 6.41 -6.21 -17.16
CA PHE A 355 7.00 -6.13 -15.84
C PHE A 355 6.58 -7.33 -14.99
N SER A 356 7.14 -7.47 -13.79
CA SER A 356 6.82 -8.57 -12.90
C SER A 356 6.07 -8.10 -11.66
N ALA A 357 5.18 -8.97 -11.17
CA ALA A 357 4.64 -8.89 -9.82
C ALA A 357 4.89 -10.23 -9.10
N VAL A 358 4.89 -10.21 -7.78
CA VAL A 358 5.10 -11.40 -6.96
C VAL A 358 3.97 -11.51 -5.95
N LEU A 359 3.41 -12.70 -5.80
CA LEU A 359 2.42 -13.04 -4.79
C LEU A 359 2.97 -14.13 -3.86
N ALA A 360 2.64 -14.06 -2.57
CA ALA A 360 2.96 -15.10 -1.61
C ALA A 360 1.92 -15.17 -0.51
N GLY A 361 1.65 -16.35 0.04
CA GLY A 361 0.72 -16.54 1.16
C GLY A 361 -0.73 -16.21 0.83
N GLY A 362 -1.62 -16.23 1.83
CA GLY A 362 -3.04 -15.91 1.63
C GLY A 362 -3.73 -16.82 0.60
N GLY A 363 -3.40 -18.13 0.59
CA GLY A 363 -3.94 -19.10 -0.35
C GLY A 363 -3.21 -19.18 -1.70
N VAL A 364 -2.15 -18.39 -1.91
CA VAL A 364 -1.34 -18.45 -3.14
C VAL A 364 -0.47 -19.70 -3.15
N ASN A 365 -0.51 -20.46 -4.24
CA ASN A 365 0.40 -21.56 -4.50
C ASN A 365 1.78 -21.03 -4.93
N GLY A 366 2.76 -21.17 -4.04
CA GLY A 366 4.13 -20.76 -4.31
C GLY A 366 4.89 -21.74 -5.21
N GLY A 367 6.13 -21.39 -5.51
CA GLY A 367 7.03 -22.26 -6.30
C GLY A 367 6.75 -22.24 -7.79
N GLN A 368 6.16 -21.19 -8.35
CA GLN A 368 5.76 -21.16 -9.76
C GLN A 368 6.02 -19.81 -10.47
N PHE A 369 6.14 -19.89 -11.79
CA PHE A 369 6.00 -18.74 -12.68
C PHE A 369 4.61 -18.71 -13.31
N ILE A 370 4.03 -17.51 -13.41
CA ILE A 370 2.78 -17.24 -14.12
C ILE A 370 3.09 -16.34 -15.32
N GLY A 371 2.88 -16.87 -16.51
CA GLY A 371 3.23 -16.20 -17.76
C GLY A 371 4.75 -16.13 -17.99
N GLU A 372 5.13 -15.72 -19.17
CA GLU A 372 6.51 -15.58 -19.59
C GLU A 372 6.72 -14.45 -20.58
N THR A 373 7.96 -13.97 -20.70
CA THR A 373 8.38 -13.07 -21.76
C THR A 373 9.28 -13.81 -22.77
N ASP A 374 9.49 -13.20 -23.94
CA ASP A 374 10.42 -13.72 -24.94
C ASP A 374 11.88 -13.72 -24.44
N ALA A 375 12.79 -14.30 -25.24
CA ALA A 375 14.21 -14.42 -24.88
C ALA A 375 14.89 -13.07 -24.62
N LYS A 376 14.35 -11.98 -25.18
CA LYS A 376 14.81 -10.60 -24.96
C LYS A 376 13.99 -9.83 -23.92
N ALA A 377 13.07 -10.49 -23.22
CA ALA A 377 12.16 -9.89 -22.23
C ALA A 377 11.35 -8.67 -22.77
N SER A 378 11.18 -8.59 -24.07
CA SER A 378 10.58 -7.44 -24.76
C SER A 378 9.11 -7.62 -25.02
N ASN A 379 8.63 -8.86 -25.13
CA ASN A 379 7.24 -9.18 -25.39
C ASN A 379 6.76 -10.29 -24.45
N ILE A 380 5.56 -10.14 -23.97
CA ILE A 380 4.88 -11.18 -23.21
C ILE A 380 4.36 -12.23 -24.20
N LYS A 381 4.59 -13.48 -23.90
CA LYS A 381 4.02 -14.64 -24.58
C LYS A 381 2.74 -15.07 -23.86
N GLY A 382 1.67 -15.26 -24.62
CA GLY A 382 0.39 -15.69 -24.07
C GLY A 382 -0.38 -14.59 -23.32
N GLU A 383 -0.99 -14.95 -22.20
CA GLU A 383 -1.88 -14.08 -21.44
C GLU A 383 -1.14 -12.94 -20.74
N LYS A 384 -1.72 -11.74 -20.83
CA LYS A 384 -1.22 -10.53 -20.19
C LYS A 384 -2.14 -10.15 -19.05
N PHE A 385 -1.54 -9.79 -17.92
CA PHE A 385 -2.26 -9.26 -16.77
C PHE A 385 -1.97 -7.78 -16.57
N GLY A 386 -2.97 -7.04 -16.13
CA GLY A 386 -2.85 -5.61 -15.84
C GLY A 386 -3.09 -5.30 -14.36
N PRO A 387 -2.97 -4.03 -13.98
CA PRO A 387 -3.26 -3.58 -12.62
C PRO A 387 -4.68 -3.96 -12.15
N ALA A 388 -5.67 -3.93 -13.04
CA ALA A 388 -7.04 -4.34 -12.72
C ALA A 388 -7.11 -5.83 -12.32
N ASP A 389 -6.41 -6.70 -13.05
CA ASP A 389 -6.39 -8.14 -12.76
C ASP A 389 -5.68 -8.43 -11.43
N LEU A 390 -4.57 -7.74 -11.14
CA LEU A 390 -3.87 -7.84 -9.87
C LEU A 390 -4.79 -7.41 -8.70
N HIS A 391 -5.48 -6.28 -8.83
CA HIS A 391 -6.41 -5.80 -7.81
C HIS A 391 -7.59 -6.73 -7.60
N THR A 392 -8.16 -7.28 -8.67
CA THR A 392 -9.25 -8.27 -8.57
C THR A 392 -8.77 -9.55 -7.91
N THR A 393 -7.54 -9.98 -8.19
CA THR A 393 -6.91 -11.15 -7.53
C THR A 393 -6.75 -10.93 -6.03
N ILE A 394 -6.28 -9.75 -5.61
CA ILE A 394 -6.14 -9.40 -4.19
C ILE A 394 -7.53 -9.28 -3.52
N ALA A 395 -8.49 -8.64 -4.21
CA ALA A 395 -9.86 -8.53 -3.73
C ALA A 395 -10.52 -9.92 -3.55
N HIS A 396 -10.29 -10.84 -4.49
CA HIS A 396 -10.74 -12.23 -4.40
C HIS A 396 -10.13 -12.93 -3.17
N ALA A 397 -8.82 -12.80 -2.94
CA ALA A 397 -8.17 -13.38 -1.76
C ALA A 397 -8.75 -12.84 -0.44
N LEU A 398 -9.14 -11.58 -0.39
CA LEU A 398 -9.81 -10.96 0.76
C LEU A 398 -11.31 -11.31 0.86
N GLY A 399 -11.89 -11.98 -0.13
CA GLY A 399 -13.33 -12.24 -0.19
C GLY A 399 -14.18 -10.99 -0.46
N LEU A 400 -13.62 -9.96 -1.12
CA LEU A 400 -14.38 -8.78 -1.49
C LEU A 400 -15.33 -9.05 -2.67
N PRO A 401 -16.51 -8.44 -2.71
CA PRO A 401 -17.50 -8.64 -3.77
C PRO A 401 -17.09 -7.88 -5.04
N THR A 402 -16.30 -8.50 -5.91
CA THR A 402 -15.76 -7.88 -7.14
C THR A 402 -16.83 -7.49 -8.16
N GLU A 403 -18.02 -8.09 -8.07
CA GLU A 403 -19.17 -7.81 -8.96
C GLU A 403 -20.13 -6.77 -8.36
N GLU A 404 -19.93 -6.35 -7.12
CA GLU A 404 -20.78 -5.37 -6.48
C GLU A 404 -20.50 -3.97 -7.01
N ARG A 405 -21.60 -3.26 -7.31
CA ARG A 405 -21.56 -1.91 -7.87
C ARG A 405 -21.65 -0.88 -6.77
N ILE A 406 -20.57 -0.09 -6.60
CA ILE A 406 -20.56 1.05 -5.69
C ILE A 406 -20.65 2.34 -6.50
N HIS A 407 -21.52 3.26 -6.08
CA HIS A 407 -21.69 4.55 -6.74
C HIS A 407 -20.75 5.59 -6.11
N GLY A 408 -19.85 6.12 -6.92
CA GLY A 408 -18.99 7.23 -6.54
C GLY A 408 -19.63 8.58 -6.84
N SER A 409 -18.83 9.65 -6.78
CA SER A 409 -19.24 11.01 -7.08
C SER A 409 -19.97 11.12 -8.43
N GLY A 410 -21.13 11.77 -8.44
CA GLY A 410 -21.95 11.94 -9.63
C GLY A 410 -22.68 10.67 -10.08
N GLY A 411 -22.91 9.70 -9.18
CA GLY A 411 -23.71 8.49 -9.45
C GLY A 411 -23.04 7.48 -10.38
N ARG A 412 -21.76 7.62 -10.67
CA ARG A 412 -21.02 6.68 -11.54
C ARG A 412 -20.75 5.37 -10.81
N PRO A 413 -20.99 4.21 -11.49
CA PRO A 413 -20.71 2.90 -10.91
C PRO A 413 -19.22 2.56 -10.97
N PHE A 414 -18.70 2.04 -9.86
CA PHE A 414 -17.35 1.53 -9.71
C PHE A 414 -17.38 0.14 -9.09
N PHE A 415 -16.33 -0.63 -9.36
CA PHE A 415 -16.16 -2.00 -8.86
C PHE A 415 -14.76 -2.12 -8.27
N VAL A 416 -14.60 -2.84 -7.18
CA VAL A 416 -13.26 -3.17 -6.69
C VAL A 416 -12.50 -3.96 -7.76
N GLY A 417 -11.21 -3.62 -8.00
CA GLY A 417 -10.43 -4.23 -9.07
C GLY A 417 -10.85 -3.82 -10.49
N ASN A 418 -11.81 -2.86 -10.64
CA ASN A 418 -12.18 -2.28 -11.95
C ASN A 418 -12.54 -3.33 -13.01
N ARG A 419 -13.25 -4.39 -12.63
CA ARG A 419 -13.64 -5.53 -13.50
C ARG A 419 -12.46 -6.29 -14.14
N GLY A 420 -11.31 -6.32 -13.47
CA GLY A 420 -10.21 -7.22 -13.84
C GLY A 420 -10.59 -8.68 -13.63
N LYS A 421 -9.78 -9.57 -14.16
CA LYS A 421 -9.93 -11.02 -13.98
C LYS A 421 -9.06 -11.49 -12.80
N VAL A 422 -9.52 -12.47 -12.07
CA VAL A 422 -8.69 -13.16 -11.09
C VAL A 422 -7.61 -13.95 -11.82
N ILE A 423 -6.36 -13.82 -11.40
CA ILE A 423 -5.22 -14.61 -11.88
C ILE A 423 -5.32 -15.99 -11.22
N GLN A 424 -6.16 -16.86 -11.79
CA GLN A 424 -6.51 -18.17 -11.21
C GLN A 424 -5.28 -19.05 -10.97
N GLN A 425 -4.28 -18.96 -11.85
CA GLN A 425 -3.02 -19.70 -11.75
C GLN A 425 -2.28 -19.44 -10.43
N ALA A 426 -2.56 -18.32 -9.75
CA ALA A 426 -1.97 -18.06 -8.43
C ALA A 426 -2.54 -18.96 -7.31
N PHE A 427 -3.70 -19.58 -7.52
CA PHE A 427 -4.43 -20.38 -6.53
C PHE A 427 -4.62 -21.86 -6.94
N SER A 428 -4.16 -22.23 -8.12
CA SER A 428 -4.30 -23.59 -8.72
C SER A 428 -3.01 -24.40 -8.67
#